data_bf6b08e686a29bc5f37a1394236c1ed0
#
_entry.id   bf6b08e686a29bc5f37a1394236c1ed0
#
_cell.length_a   1.000
_cell.length_b   1.000
_cell.length_c   1.000
_cell.angle_alpha   90.00
_cell.angle_beta   90.00
_cell.angle_gamma   90.00
#
_symmetry.space_group_name_H-M   'P 1'
#
loop_
_entity.id
_entity.type
_entity.pdbx_description
1 polymer ?
#
loop_
_entity_poly.entity_id
_entity_poly.type
_entity_poly.pdbx_seq_one_letter_code
_entity_poly.pdbx_strand_id
1 'polypeptide(L)'
;MSRSILLVALTLTVACRASAPSVQPRPPGAPGTSGDIRPSRAVRWVRDSAEHRALLLQVFRAATAHVDRAAAGREPGTWAVVSDVDETLLDNSLYQVEREREGLGFSAESWDAWTARRESVPLPGATAFLSRVRSLGGRIAVVTNRRVSQCPDTEAVFRRYGLAYDVMLCRGDESPADKEPRFDAVADGSTPADLPPLEIVAFLGDNIRDFPGQSQALRDAEEADLATFGTRFFVLPNPMYGSWEQARRSVHDENSGPS
;
A
#
# COMPACT_ATOMS: atom_id res chain seq x y z
N MET A 1 47.09 23.46 68.29
CA MET A 1 46.23 24.64 68.04
C MET A 1 45.90 24.71 66.58
N SER A 2 44.82 24.16 66.19
CA SER A 2 44.36 24.05 64.79
C SER A 2 43.06 24.79 64.66
N ARG A 3 43.01 25.84 63.86
CA ARG A 3 41.80 26.64 63.57
C ARG A 3 41.12 26.09 62.35
N SER A 4 39.92 25.54 62.49
CA SER A 4 39.03 25.14 61.40
C SER A 4 38.30 26.38 60.90
N ILE A 5 38.42 26.64 59.57
CA ILE A 5 37.67 27.66 58.87
C ILE A 5 36.45 26.98 58.20
N LEU A 6 35.26 27.42 58.62
CA LEU A 6 33.99 26.96 58.11
C LEU A 6 33.65 27.82 56.84
N LEU A 7 33.64 27.21 55.65
CA LEU A 7 33.17 27.85 54.43
C LEU A 7 31.66 27.60 54.25
N VAL A 8 30.87 28.66 54.33
CA VAL A 8 29.45 28.63 54.03
C VAL A 8 29.27 28.89 52.53
N ALA A 9 28.86 27.89 51.79
CA ALA A 9 28.53 28.04 50.37
C ALA A 9 27.05 28.48 50.23
N LEU A 10 26.86 29.69 49.70
CA LEU A 10 25.56 30.26 49.36
C LEU A 10 25.14 29.84 47.95
N THR A 11 24.18 28.89 47.85
CA THR A 11 23.65 28.48 46.53
C THR A 11 22.49 29.41 46.14
N LEU A 12 22.71 30.21 45.11
CA LEU A 12 21.65 30.97 44.41
C LEU A 12 20.89 30.02 43.47
N THR A 13 19.66 29.73 43.78
CA THR A 13 18.72 29.04 42.84
C THR A 13 18.04 30.10 41.97
N VAL A 14 18.44 30.16 40.69
CA VAL A 14 17.75 30.93 39.65
C VAL A 14 16.56 30.10 39.14
N ALA A 15 15.34 30.50 39.51
CA ALA A 15 14.13 29.90 38.99
C ALA A 15 13.81 30.50 37.61
N CYS A 16 14.11 29.76 36.52
CA CYS A 16 13.61 30.08 35.19
C CYS A 16 12.10 29.79 35.14
N ARG A 17 11.28 30.84 35.17
CA ARG A 17 9.87 30.73 34.81
C ARG A 17 9.76 30.60 33.27
N ALA A 18 9.48 29.43 32.76
CA ALA A 18 9.07 29.24 31.39
C ALA A 18 7.63 29.78 31.22
N SER A 19 7.50 30.87 30.48
CA SER A 19 6.21 31.39 30.05
C SER A 19 5.65 30.50 28.97
N ALA A 20 4.50 29.83 29.24
CA ALA A 20 3.78 29.09 28.21
C ALA A 20 3.30 30.05 27.11
N PRO A 21 3.38 29.69 25.82
CA PRO A 21 2.85 30.50 24.74
C PRO A 21 1.33 30.60 24.87
N SER A 22 0.81 31.83 25.01
CA SER A 22 -0.61 32.10 25.01
C SER A 22 -1.18 31.86 23.60
N VAL A 23 -1.98 30.81 23.43
CA VAL A 23 -2.77 30.56 22.22
C VAL A 23 -3.92 31.59 22.24
N GLN A 24 -3.80 32.62 21.43
CA GLN A 24 -4.92 33.56 21.21
C GLN A 24 -5.99 32.86 20.34
N PRO A 25 -7.28 32.94 20.69
CA PRO A 25 -8.35 32.42 19.84
C PRO A 25 -8.41 33.23 18.55
N ARG A 26 -8.40 32.52 17.41
CA ARG A 26 -8.50 33.10 16.06
C ARG A 26 -9.90 33.76 15.90
N PRO A 27 -10.01 34.99 15.43
CA PRO A 27 -11.32 35.61 15.18
C PRO A 27 -12.10 34.86 14.10
N PRO A 28 -13.40 34.65 14.25
CA PRO A 28 -14.24 34.00 13.24
C PRO A 28 -14.32 34.91 12.00
N GLY A 29 -13.96 34.38 10.82
CA GLY A 29 -14.13 35.05 9.54
C GLY A 29 -12.89 35.52 8.80
N ALA A 30 -11.68 35.22 9.26
CA ALA A 30 -10.50 35.49 8.44
C ALA A 30 -10.48 34.53 7.23
N PRO A 31 -10.38 35.04 5.97
CA PRO A 31 -10.21 34.17 4.80
C PRO A 31 -8.96 33.33 5.00
N GLY A 32 -9.11 32.01 4.84
CA GLY A 32 -7.99 31.08 4.93
C GLY A 32 -6.92 31.52 3.93
N THR A 33 -5.74 31.87 4.42
CA THR A 33 -4.57 31.99 3.56
C THR A 33 -4.44 30.68 2.78
N SER A 34 -4.29 30.79 1.47
CA SER A 34 -3.99 29.70 0.54
C SER A 34 -2.61 29.10 0.91
N GLY A 35 -2.58 28.32 1.99
CA GLY A 35 -1.37 27.76 2.55
C GLY A 35 -1.72 26.54 3.39
N ASP A 36 -1.27 25.39 2.95
CA ASP A 36 -1.22 24.13 3.68
C ASP A 36 -2.57 23.42 3.86
N ILE A 37 -3.16 23.00 2.75
CA ILE A 37 -4.23 21.98 2.80
C ILE A 37 -3.58 20.71 3.38
N ARG A 38 -3.91 20.41 4.63
CA ARG A 38 -3.41 19.22 5.30
C ARG A 38 -4.03 17.99 4.65
N PRO A 39 -3.22 16.99 4.24
CA PRO A 39 -3.75 15.78 3.63
C PRO A 39 -4.80 15.09 4.50
N SER A 40 -5.69 14.33 3.88
CA SER A 40 -6.75 13.56 4.53
C SER A 40 -6.20 12.65 5.64
N ARG A 41 -7.08 12.15 6.50
CA ARG A 41 -6.67 11.20 7.54
C ARG A 41 -6.11 9.92 6.94
N ALA A 42 -6.68 9.45 5.83
CA ALA A 42 -6.24 8.23 5.14
C ALA A 42 -4.81 8.39 4.62
N VAL A 43 -4.53 9.48 3.88
CA VAL A 43 -3.20 9.76 3.34
C VAL A 43 -2.16 9.93 4.45
N ARG A 44 -2.50 10.66 5.53
CA ARG A 44 -1.59 10.81 6.67
C ARG A 44 -1.33 9.50 7.40
N TRP A 45 -2.35 8.65 7.54
CA TRP A 45 -2.16 7.34 8.15
C TRP A 45 -1.19 6.48 7.34
N VAL A 46 -1.33 6.46 6.03
CA VAL A 46 -0.39 5.75 5.13
C VAL A 46 1.03 6.29 5.24
N ARG A 47 1.20 7.61 5.24
CA ARG A 47 2.52 8.23 5.17
C ARG A 47 3.25 8.36 6.50
N ASP A 48 2.51 8.60 7.57
CA ASP A 48 3.09 9.10 8.82
C ASP A 48 2.93 8.12 9.99
N SER A 49 2.09 7.04 9.85
CA SER A 49 1.84 6.15 10.98
C SER A 49 2.83 4.98 11.05
N ALA A 50 3.24 4.65 12.25
CA ALA A 50 4.00 3.44 12.53
C ALA A 50 3.15 2.18 12.32
N GLU A 51 1.84 2.28 12.53
CA GLU A 51 0.87 1.19 12.37
C GLU A 51 0.81 0.72 10.93
N HIS A 52 0.73 1.64 9.94
CA HIS A 52 0.74 1.27 8.53
C HIS A 52 2.03 0.50 8.18
N ARG A 53 3.18 1.05 8.55
CA ARG A 53 4.47 0.38 8.34
C ARG A 53 4.53 -1.01 9.01
N ALA A 54 4.02 -1.12 10.22
CA ALA A 54 4.00 -2.39 10.96
C ALA A 54 3.10 -3.42 10.27
N LEU A 55 1.91 -3.00 9.81
CA LEU A 55 0.98 -3.86 9.08
C LEU A 55 1.56 -4.36 7.76
N LEU A 56 2.19 -3.48 6.96
CA LEU A 56 2.88 -3.90 5.73
C LEU A 56 3.91 -4.99 6.01
N LEU A 57 4.79 -4.77 7.00
CA LEU A 57 5.81 -5.75 7.37
C LEU A 57 5.20 -7.05 7.90
N GLN A 58 4.08 -6.98 8.61
CA GLN A 58 3.35 -8.14 9.12
C GLN A 58 2.79 -8.97 7.97
N VAL A 59 2.15 -8.33 6.97
CA VAL A 59 1.61 -9.01 5.78
C VAL A 59 2.73 -9.66 4.98
N PHE A 60 3.82 -8.94 4.66
CA PHE A 60 4.94 -9.52 3.91
C PHE A 60 5.64 -10.67 4.66
N ARG A 61 5.73 -10.62 5.99
CA ARG A 61 6.26 -11.73 6.80
C ARG A 61 5.34 -12.95 6.74
N ALA A 62 4.03 -12.75 6.83
CA ALA A 62 3.05 -13.84 6.70
C ALA A 62 3.10 -14.47 5.31
N ALA A 63 3.15 -13.65 4.25
CA ALA A 63 3.33 -14.11 2.88
C ALA A 63 4.64 -14.88 2.69
N THR A 64 5.75 -14.39 3.25
CA THR A 64 7.05 -15.08 3.20
C THR A 64 6.98 -16.43 3.88
N ALA A 65 6.44 -16.49 5.10
CA ALA A 65 6.30 -17.75 5.82
C ALA A 65 5.38 -18.76 5.11
N HIS A 66 4.36 -18.28 4.39
CA HIS A 66 3.53 -19.13 3.53
C HIS A 66 4.33 -19.67 2.35
N VAL A 67 5.03 -18.81 1.61
CA VAL A 67 5.80 -19.19 0.42
C VAL A 67 6.93 -20.14 0.78
N ASP A 68 7.60 -19.95 1.94
CA ASP A 68 8.63 -20.89 2.44
C ASP A 68 8.07 -22.31 2.58
N ARG A 69 6.83 -22.44 3.08
CA ARG A 69 6.17 -23.75 3.20
C ARG A 69 5.70 -24.27 1.84
N ALA A 70 5.11 -23.40 1.03
CA ALA A 70 4.57 -23.77 -0.27
C ALA A 70 5.65 -24.18 -1.26
N ALA A 71 6.86 -23.61 -1.18
CA ALA A 71 7.98 -23.97 -2.04
C ALA A 71 8.56 -25.37 -1.73
N ALA A 72 8.32 -25.89 -0.52
CA ALA A 72 8.89 -27.17 -0.12
C ALA A 72 8.39 -28.32 -1.02
N GLY A 73 9.33 -29.00 -1.65
CA GLY A 73 9.05 -30.12 -2.57
C GLY A 73 8.57 -29.73 -3.97
N ARG A 74 8.48 -28.42 -4.29
CA ARG A 74 8.19 -27.95 -5.65
C ARG A 74 9.49 -27.75 -6.45
N GLU A 75 9.44 -28.12 -7.71
CA GLU A 75 10.54 -27.88 -8.63
C GLU A 75 10.66 -26.36 -8.93
N PRO A 76 11.89 -25.82 -8.97
CA PRO A 76 12.12 -24.42 -9.35
C PRO A 76 11.51 -24.11 -10.73
N GLY A 77 10.84 -22.96 -10.83
CA GLY A 77 10.24 -22.47 -12.07
C GLY A 77 8.87 -23.04 -12.41
N THR A 78 8.30 -23.92 -11.58
CA THR A 78 6.95 -24.51 -11.82
C THR A 78 5.83 -23.83 -11.04
N TRP A 79 6.16 -22.89 -10.17
CA TRP A 79 5.22 -22.18 -9.32
C TRP A 79 5.49 -20.68 -9.29
N ALA A 80 4.46 -19.90 -8.95
CA ALA A 80 4.53 -18.45 -8.93
C ALA A 80 3.82 -17.84 -7.74
N VAL A 81 4.19 -16.59 -7.44
CA VAL A 81 3.34 -15.64 -6.73
C VAL A 81 2.80 -14.62 -7.72
N VAL A 82 1.55 -14.18 -7.52
CA VAL A 82 0.93 -13.08 -8.24
C VAL A 82 0.87 -11.87 -7.31
N SER A 83 1.28 -10.71 -7.79
CA SER A 83 1.22 -9.46 -7.02
C SER A 83 0.67 -8.32 -7.85
N ASP A 84 -0.19 -7.50 -7.26
CA ASP A 84 -0.50 -6.17 -7.76
C ASP A 84 0.70 -5.22 -7.58
N VAL A 85 0.61 -3.99 -8.10
CA VAL A 85 1.66 -2.96 -8.05
C VAL A 85 1.32 -1.85 -7.05
N ASP A 86 0.19 -1.16 -7.28
CA ASP A 86 -0.14 0.09 -6.61
C ASP A 86 -0.62 -0.18 -5.19
N GLU A 87 0.00 0.48 -4.20
CA GLU A 87 -0.21 0.24 -2.76
C GLU A 87 -0.02 -1.22 -2.30
N THR A 88 0.61 -2.01 -3.19
CA THR A 88 1.00 -3.39 -2.93
C THR A 88 2.51 -3.56 -2.93
N LEU A 89 3.17 -3.29 -4.05
CA LEU A 89 4.64 -3.29 -4.17
C LEU A 89 5.22 -1.87 -4.17
N LEU A 90 4.44 -0.89 -4.67
CA LEU A 90 4.84 0.51 -4.79
C LEU A 90 3.89 1.42 -4.01
N ASP A 91 4.46 2.40 -3.32
CA ASP A 91 3.79 3.49 -2.64
C ASP A 91 3.56 4.66 -3.62
N ASN A 92 2.31 5.02 -3.83
CA ASN A 92 1.90 6.18 -4.62
C ASN A 92 1.24 7.26 -3.74
N SER A 93 1.38 7.20 -2.45
CA SER A 93 0.74 8.15 -1.53
C SER A 93 1.13 9.61 -1.78
N LEU A 94 2.30 9.85 -2.41
CA LEU A 94 2.70 11.20 -2.81
C LEU A 94 1.76 11.77 -3.89
N TYR A 95 1.31 10.95 -4.84
CA TYR A 95 0.27 11.36 -5.79
C TYR A 95 -1.00 11.83 -5.08
N GLN A 96 -1.46 11.10 -4.08
CA GLN A 96 -2.64 11.48 -3.31
C GLN A 96 -2.45 12.81 -2.57
N VAL A 97 -1.27 13.02 -1.96
CA VAL A 97 -0.93 14.31 -1.33
C VAL A 97 -1.01 15.47 -2.32
N GLU A 98 -0.46 15.30 -3.53
CA GLU A 98 -0.47 16.34 -4.55
C GLU A 98 -1.89 16.66 -5.00
N ARG A 99 -2.70 15.62 -5.30
CA ARG A 99 -4.10 15.80 -5.71
C ARG A 99 -4.95 16.48 -4.63
N GLU A 100 -4.81 16.07 -3.37
CA GLU A 100 -5.54 16.69 -2.27
C GLU A 100 -5.13 18.15 -2.03
N ARG A 101 -3.84 18.49 -2.20
CA ARG A 101 -3.37 19.88 -2.10
C ARG A 101 -3.96 20.78 -3.18
N GLU A 102 -4.21 20.23 -4.35
CA GLU A 102 -4.86 20.92 -5.44
C GLU A 102 -6.40 20.96 -5.29
N GLY A 103 -6.96 20.28 -4.30
CA GLY A 103 -8.40 20.10 -4.14
C GLY A 103 -9.03 19.22 -5.22
N LEU A 104 -8.24 18.35 -5.83
CA LEU A 104 -8.62 17.50 -6.93
C LEU A 104 -8.57 16.01 -6.51
N GLY A 105 -9.37 15.18 -7.17
CA GLY A 105 -9.33 13.72 -7.04
C GLY A 105 -8.52 13.07 -8.15
N PHE A 106 -8.64 11.75 -8.25
CA PHE A 106 -8.08 10.96 -9.33
C PHE A 106 -8.62 11.38 -10.69
N SER A 107 -7.74 11.45 -11.70
CA SER A 107 -8.11 11.43 -13.12
C SER A 107 -7.12 10.57 -13.88
N ALA A 108 -7.56 9.95 -14.98
CA ALA A 108 -6.69 9.10 -15.80
C ALA A 108 -5.46 9.88 -16.32
N GLU A 109 -5.66 11.12 -16.73
CA GLU A 109 -4.61 12.01 -17.24
C GLU A 109 -3.56 12.32 -16.13
N SER A 110 -4.02 12.69 -14.92
CA SER A 110 -3.09 12.97 -13.82
C SER A 110 -2.34 11.72 -13.36
N TRP A 111 -2.98 10.56 -13.47
CA TRP A 111 -2.34 9.29 -13.16
C TRP A 111 -1.28 8.91 -14.21
N ASP A 112 -1.55 9.15 -15.50
CA ASP A 112 -0.55 8.98 -16.56
C ASP A 112 0.67 9.87 -16.32
N ALA A 113 0.42 11.15 -15.99
CA ALA A 113 1.49 12.09 -15.66
C ALA A 113 2.30 11.64 -14.43
N TRP A 114 1.64 11.10 -13.40
CA TRP A 114 2.29 10.55 -12.20
C TRP A 114 3.18 9.36 -12.54
N THR A 115 2.66 8.37 -13.27
CA THR A 115 3.41 7.17 -13.62
C THR A 115 4.62 7.49 -14.48
N ALA A 116 4.51 8.44 -15.40
CA ALA A 116 5.60 8.91 -16.24
C ALA A 116 6.74 9.58 -15.45
N ARG A 117 6.47 10.15 -14.27
CA ARG A 117 7.50 10.72 -13.37
C ARG A 117 8.37 9.63 -12.71
N ARG A 118 7.88 8.39 -12.60
CA ARG A 118 8.59 7.25 -12.00
C ARG A 118 9.01 7.52 -10.55
N GLU A 119 8.19 8.24 -9.79
CA GLU A 119 8.50 8.67 -8.41
C GLU A 119 7.94 7.74 -7.33
N SER A 120 7.18 6.73 -7.72
CA SER A 120 6.76 5.67 -6.80
C SER A 120 7.97 4.99 -6.17
N VAL A 121 7.85 4.60 -4.90
CA VAL A 121 8.92 3.93 -4.13
C VAL A 121 8.43 2.57 -3.62
N PRO A 122 9.32 1.59 -3.39
CA PRO A 122 8.90 0.31 -2.84
C PRO A 122 8.27 0.42 -1.46
N LEU A 123 7.18 -0.28 -1.24
CA LEU A 123 6.61 -0.45 0.09
C LEU A 123 7.55 -1.25 1.01
N PRO A 124 7.57 -0.95 2.32
CA PRO A 124 8.37 -1.68 3.29
C PRO A 124 8.09 -3.19 3.28
N GLY A 125 9.09 -3.99 2.97
CA GLY A 125 8.99 -5.46 2.90
C GLY A 125 8.87 -6.01 1.48
N ALA A 126 8.41 -5.24 0.49
CA ALA A 126 8.19 -5.71 -0.88
C ALA A 126 9.44 -6.31 -1.53
N THR A 127 10.56 -5.57 -1.55
CA THR A 127 11.81 -6.04 -2.16
C THR A 127 12.32 -7.33 -1.52
N ALA A 128 12.28 -7.42 -0.18
CA ALA A 128 12.74 -8.60 0.56
C ALA A 128 11.87 -9.83 0.25
N PHE A 129 10.55 -9.64 0.18
CA PHE A 129 9.60 -10.70 -0.19
C PHE A 129 9.87 -11.23 -1.60
N LEU A 130 9.95 -10.37 -2.61
CA LEU A 130 10.22 -10.77 -3.99
C LEU A 130 11.58 -11.47 -4.14
N SER A 131 12.60 -10.98 -3.45
CA SER A 131 13.93 -11.64 -3.42
C SER A 131 13.85 -13.02 -2.79
N ARG A 132 13.02 -13.20 -1.74
CA ARG A 132 12.82 -14.51 -1.11
C ARG A 132 12.13 -15.49 -2.06
N VAL A 133 11.04 -15.09 -2.73
CA VAL A 133 10.36 -15.91 -3.74
C VAL A 133 11.35 -16.43 -4.78
N ARG A 134 12.16 -15.52 -5.32
CA ARG A 134 13.18 -15.88 -6.33
C ARG A 134 14.24 -16.81 -5.79
N SER A 135 14.70 -16.60 -4.55
CA SER A 135 15.70 -17.50 -3.93
C SER A 135 15.20 -18.92 -3.70
N LEU A 136 13.89 -19.11 -3.63
CA LEU A 136 13.22 -20.40 -3.51
C LEU A 136 12.92 -21.05 -4.87
N GLY A 137 13.28 -20.39 -5.98
CA GLY A 137 13.00 -20.88 -7.33
C GLY A 137 11.60 -20.55 -7.85
N GLY A 138 10.83 -19.72 -7.14
CA GLY A 138 9.51 -19.27 -7.57
C GLY A 138 9.58 -18.19 -8.65
N ARG A 139 8.55 -18.12 -9.48
CA ARG A 139 8.31 -17.05 -10.44
C ARG A 139 7.47 -15.94 -9.81
N ILE A 140 7.62 -14.74 -10.34
CA ILE A 140 6.90 -13.56 -9.88
C ILE A 140 6.16 -12.98 -11.07
N ALA A 141 4.82 -13.10 -11.04
CA ALA A 141 3.93 -12.48 -12.00
C ALA A 141 3.32 -11.20 -11.39
N VAL A 142 3.58 -10.08 -12.00
CA VAL A 142 2.97 -8.80 -11.63
C VAL A 142 1.71 -8.61 -12.47
N VAL A 143 0.55 -8.48 -11.84
CA VAL A 143 -0.75 -8.28 -12.49
C VAL A 143 -1.37 -6.98 -12.01
N THR A 144 -1.31 -5.95 -12.85
CA THR A 144 -1.68 -4.59 -12.46
C THR A 144 -2.74 -3.98 -13.36
N ASN A 145 -3.55 -3.08 -12.83
CA ASN A 145 -4.48 -2.27 -13.60
C ASN A 145 -3.85 -0.99 -14.18
N ARG A 146 -2.54 -0.79 -13.99
CA ARG A 146 -1.79 0.15 -14.83
C ARG A 146 -1.97 -0.23 -16.29
N ARG A 147 -2.17 0.75 -17.17
CA ARG A 147 -2.37 0.51 -18.61
C ARG A 147 -1.08 0.04 -19.29
N VAL A 148 -1.21 -0.65 -20.40
CA VAL A 148 -0.06 -1.09 -21.21
C VAL A 148 0.88 0.08 -21.54
N SER A 149 0.34 1.27 -21.81
CA SER A 149 1.10 2.50 -22.02
C SER A 149 1.97 2.92 -20.81
N GLN A 150 1.59 2.54 -19.58
CA GLN A 150 2.30 2.86 -18.33
C GLN A 150 3.30 1.77 -17.89
N CYS A 151 3.26 0.61 -18.54
CA CYS A 151 4.14 -0.52 -18.21
C CYS A 151 5.63 -0.16 -18.29
N PRO A 152 6.14 0.50 -19.34
CA PRO A 152 7.57 0.82 -19.44
C PRO A 152 8.08 1.69 -18.29
N ASP A 153 7.25 2.61 -17.80
CA ASP A 153 7.58 3.47 -16.66
C ASP A 153 7.57 2.68 -15.35
N THR A 154 6.61 1.77 -15.19
CA THR A 154 6.54 0.84 -14.05
C THR A 154 7.77 -0.06 -13.99
N GLU A 155 8.15 -0.67 -15.11
CA GLU A 155 9.37 -1.49 -15.22
C GLU A 155 10.64 -0.69 -14.92
N ALA A 156 10.69 0.58 -15.31
CA ALA A 156 11.82 1.46 -14.99
C ALA A 156 11.94 1.70 -13.47
N VAL A 157 10.82 1.82 -12.75
CA VAL A 157 10.80 1.89 -11.28
C VAL A 157 11.28 0.56 -10.69
N PHE A 158 10.78 -0.57 -11.17
CA PHE A 158 11.20 -1.90 -10.72
C PHE A 158 12.71 -2.10 -10.89
N ARG A 159 13.25 -1.77 -12.06
CA ARG A 159 14.72 -1.83 -12.31
C ARG A 159 15.51 -0.93 -11.36
N ARG A 160 15.03 0.31 -11.14
CA ARG A 160 15.70 1.28 -10.24
C ARG A 160 15.87 0.72 -8.83
N TYR A 161 14.87 0.03 -8.31
CA TYR A 161 14.86 -0.48 -6.93
C TYR A 161 15.18 -1.96 -6.80
N GLY A 162 15.51 -2.64 -7.90
CA GLY A 162 15.82 -4.06 -7.88
C GLY A 162 14.64 -4.95 -7.50
N LEU A 163 13.40 -4.53 -7.81
CA LEU A 163 12.21 -5.34 -7.63
C LEU A 163 12.20 -6.46 -8.68
N ALA A 164 12.31 -7.70 -8.21
CA ALA A 164 12.35 -8.86 -9.10
C ALA A 164 10.95 -9.17 -9.64
N TYR A 165 10.85 -9.49 -10.93
CA TYR A 165 9.67 -10.06 -11.57
C TYR A 165 10.09 -10.88 -12.80
N ASP A 166 9.22 -11.79 -13.24
CA ASP A 166 9.41 -12.62 -14.43
C ASP A 166 8.48 -12.20 -15.56
N VAL A 167 7.26 -11.77 -15.23
CA VAL A 167 6.29 -11.21 -16.18
C VAL A 167 5.52 -10.06 -15.53
N MET A 168 5.21 -9.03 -16.32
CA MET A 168 4.34 -7.92 -15.93
C MET A 168 3.16 -7.85 -16.89
N LEU A 169 1.96 -8.11 -16.36
CA LEU A 169 0.70 -8.13 -17.10
C LEU A 169 -0.09 -6.87 -16.76
N CYS A 170 0.08 -5.84 -17.58
CA CYS A 170 -0.69 -4.61 -17.50
C CYS A 170 -2.06 -4.76 -18.17
N ARG A 171 -3.00 -3.89 -17.79
CA ARG A 171 -4.31 -3.84 -18.39
C ARG A 171 -4.23 -3.25 -19.82
N GLY A 172 -4.84 -3.91 -20.79
CA GLY A 172 -5.06 -3.31 -22.12
C GLY A 172 -5.86 -2.01 -22.01
N ASP A 173 -5.58 -1.03 -22.85
CA ASP A 173 -6.18 0.31 -22.73
C ASP A 173 -7.72 0.27 -22.80
N GLU A 174 -8.27 -0.60 -23.65
CA GLU A 174 -9.71 -0.82 -23.82
C GLU A 174 -10.25 -2.00 -22.98
N SER A 175 -9.41 -2.67 -22.19
CA SER A 175 -9.79 -3.85 -21.42
C SER A 175 -10.46 -3.48 -20.11
N PRO A 176 -11.40 -4.32 -19.61
CA PRO A 176 -11.95 -4.18 -18.27
C PRO A 176 -10.87 -4.22 -17.19
N ALA A 177 -11.17 -3.67 -16.02
CA ALA A 177 -10.27 -3.70 -14.87
C ALA A 177 -10.19 -5.09 -14.19
N ASP A 178 -10.96 -6.06 -14.68
CA ASP A 178 -10.94 -7.44 -14.21
C ASP A 178 -9.55 -8.06 -14.41
N LYS A 179 -9.04 -8.72 -13.38
CA LYS A 179 -7.72 -9.36 -13.37
C LYS A 179 -7.80 -10.87 -13.67
N GLU A 180 -8.97 -11.49 -13.61
CA GLU A 180 -9.13 -12.94 -13.80
C GLU A 180 -8.45 -13.46 -15.08
N PRO A 181 -8.66 -12.87 -16.28
CA PRO A 181 -8.00 -13.39 -17.49
C PRO A 181 -6.47 -13.34 -17.42
N ARG A 182 -5.91 -12.42 -16.62
CA ARG A 182 -4.46 -12.31 -16.44
C ARG A 182 -3.93 -13.29 -15.40
N PHE A 183 -4.74 -13.64 -14.39
CA PHE A 183 -4.44 -14.74 -13.48
C PHE A 183 -4.45 -16.09 -14.22
N ASP A 184 -5.45 -16.31 -15.06
CA ASP A 184 -5.54 -17.50 -15.90
C ASP A 184 -4.33 -17.62 -16.83
N ALA A 185 -3.91 -16.51 -17.47
CA ALA A 185 -2.74 -16.50 -18.33
C ALA A 185 -1.45 -16.89 -17.61
N VAL A 186 -1.29 -16.55 -16.32
CA VAL A 186 -0.16 -17.02 -15.51
C VAL A 186 -0.28 -18.50 -15.22
N ALA A 187 -1.48 -18.98 -14.91
CA ALA A 187 -1.71 -20.39 -14.56
C ALA A 187 -1.56 -21.33 -15.75
N ASP A 188 -2.00 -20.93 -16.93
CA ASP A 188 -1.96 -21.75 -18.16
C ASP A 188 -0.71 -21.53 -19.03
N GLY A 189 0.13 -20.52 -18.69
CA GLY A 189 1.36 -20.22 -19.40
C GLY A 189 1.16 -19.38 -20.67
N SER A 190 -0.02 -18.81 -20.91
CA SER A 190 -0.30 -17.95 -22.09
C SER A 190 0.19 -16.49 -21.90
N THR A 191 1.30 -16.31 -21.18
CA THR A 191 1.88 -14.99 -20.94
C THR A 191 2.83 -14.54 -22.05
N PRO A 192 3.02 -13.22 -22.26
CA PRO A 192 3.98 -12.72 -23.25
C PRO A 192 5.46 -13.06 -22.96
N ALA A 193 5.76 -13.50 -21.75
CA ALA A 193 7.12 -13.82 -21.30
C ALA A 193 7.54 -15.26 -21.57
N ASP A 194 6.75 -16.02 -22.31
CA ASP A 194 7.03 -17.40 -22.69
C ASP A 194 7.29 -18.32 -21.46
N LEU A 195 6.55 -18.06 -20.38
CA LEU A 195 6.61 -18.85 -19.15
C LEU A 195 5.77 -20.14 -19.31
N PRO A 196 6.19 -21.26 -18.74
CA PRO A 196 5.34 -22.46 -18.69
C PRO A 196 4.10 -22.23 -17.83
N PRO A 197 3.08 -23.10 -17.88
CA PRO A 197 2.02 -23.13 -16.88
C PRO A 197 2.60 -23.14 -15.47
N LEU A 198 2.04 -22.28 -14.58
CA LEU A 198 2.59 -22.08 -13.23
C LEU A 198 1.50 -22.34 -12.16
N GLU A 199 1.84 -23.11 -11.14
CA GLU A 199 1.00 -23.20 -9.95
C GLU A 199 1.10 -21.90 -9.14
N ILE A 200 0.00 -21.13 -9.05
CA ILE A 200 0.00 -19.89 -8.27
C ILE A 200 -0.23 -20.22 -6.79
N VAL A 201 0.81 -20.05 -5.98
CA VAL A 201 0.79 -20.41 -4.56
C VAL A 201 0.36 -19.25 -3.65
N ALA A 202 0.50 -18.01 -4.09
CA ALA A 202 0.10 -16.84 -3.31
C ALA A 202 -0.31 -15.67 -4.21
N PHE A 203 -1.23 -14.84 -3.69
CA PHE A 203 -1.65 -13.58 -4.28
C PHE A 203 -1.45 -12.45 -3.26
N LEU A 204 -0.95 -11.31 -3.71
CA LEU A 204 -0.78 -10.09 -2.93
C LEU A 204 -1.47 -8.92 -3.62
N GLY A 205 -2.21 -8.12 -2.88
CA GLY A 205 -2.91 -6.95 -3.39
C GLY A 205 -3.44 -6.08 -2.27
N ASP A 206 -3.80 -4.82 -2.56
CA ASP A 206 -4.45 -3.90 -1.62
C ASP A 206 -5.98 -3.86 -1.82
N ASN A 207 -6.47 -4.45 -2.91
CA ASN A 207 -7.87 -4.47 -3.27
C ASN A 207 -8.42 -5.89 -3.29
N ILE A 208 -9.66 -6.05 -2.86
CA ILE A 208 -10.31 -7.38 -2.84
C ILE A 208 -10.36 -8.04 -4.23
N ARG A 209 -10.34 -7.23 -5.30
CA ARG A 209 -10.34 -7.70 -6.69
C ARG A 209 -8.96 -8.16 -7.20
N ASP A 210 -7.95 -8.09 -6.35
CA ASP A 210 -6.62 -8.64 -6.63
C ASP A 210 -6.53 -10.14 -6.31
N PHE A 211 -7.63 -10.70 -5.83
CA PHE A 211 -7.73 -12.10 -5.44
C PHE A 211 -8.80 -12.82 -6.29
N PRO A 212 -8.48 -14.00 -6.85
CA PRO A 212 -9.38 -14.72 -7.75
C PRO A 212 -10.76 -14.96 -7.14
N GLY A 213 -11.80 -14.63 -7.89
CA GLY A 213 -13.20 -14.84 -7.51
C GLY A 213 -13.69 -13.93 -6.37
N GLN A 214 -12.87 -12.95 -5.90
CA GLN A 214 -13.22 -12.15 -4.75
C GLN A 214 -13.86 -10.81 -5.13
N SER A 215 -14.78 -10.35 -4.30
CA SER A 215 -15.49 -9.09 -4.50
C SER A 215 -15.87 -8.43 -3.17
N GLN A 216 -16.41 -7.22 -3.24
CA GLN A 216 -16.92 -6.50 -2.05
C GLN A 216 -18.13 -7.18 -1.37
N ALA A 217 -18.69 -8.25 -1.95
CA ALA A 217 -19.69 -9.08 -1.29
C ALA A 217 -19.15 -9.76 -0.03
N LEU A 218 -17.84 -10.00 0.06
CA LEU A 218 -17.18 -10.53 1.27
C LEU A 218 -17.35 -9.67 2.51
N ARG A 219 -17.81 -8.43 2.37
CA ARG A 219 -18.10 -7.57 3.54
C ARG A 219 -19.14 -8.18 4.47
N ASP A 220 -20.13 -8.85 3.89
CA ASP A 220 -21.28 -9.43 4.60
C ASP A 220 -21.15 -10.97 4.69
N ALA A 221 -19.98 -11.53 4.34
CA ALA A 221 -19.71 -12.95 4.35
C ALA A 221 -19.35 -13.47 5.75
N GLU A 222 -19.50 -14.77 5.95
CA GLU A 222 -19.07 -15.42 7.18
C GLU A 222 -17.54 -15.49 7.27
N GLU A 223 -16.99 -15.57 8.47
CA GLU A 223 -15.53 -15.63 8.69
C GLU A 223 -14.87 -16.80 7.91
N ALA A 224 -15.59 -17.92 7.77
CA ALA A 224 -15.14 -19.08 7.02
C ALA A 224 -14.86 -18.78 5.54
N ASP A 225 -15.59 -17.86 4.92
CA ASP A 225 -15.39 -17.45 3.53
C ASP A 225 -14.10 -16.64 3.35
N LEU A 226 -13.58 -16.09 4.44
CA LEU A 226 -12.34 -15.33 4.47
C LEU A 226 -11.12 -16.19 4.85
N ALA A 227 -11.27 -17.49 5.05
CA ALA A 227 -10.20 -18.39 5.53
C ALA A 227 -8.96 -18.45 4.61
N THR A 228 -9.09 -18.05 3.34
CA THR A 228 -7.97 -18.00 2.39
C THR A 228 -7.05 -16.79 2.65
N PHE A 229 -7.58 -15.73 3.30
CA PHE A 229 -6.79 -14.56 3.67
C PHE A 229 -5.83 -14.89 4.82
N GLY A 230 -4.56 -14.47 4.67
CA GLY A 230 -3.48 -14.82 5.57
C GLY A 230 -2.85 -16.20 5.33
N THR A 231 -3.42 -17.02 4.40
CA THR A 231 -2.88 -18.33 4.04
C THR A 231 -2.46 -18.42 2.56
N ARG A 232 -3.22 -17.87 1.64
CA ARG A 232 -2.91 -17.80 0.21
C ARG A 232 -3.10 -16.38 -0.33
N PHE A 233 -4.04 -15.64 0.24
CA PHE A 233 -4.35 -14.26 -0.12
C PHE A 233 -3.81 -13.32 0.95
N PHE A 234 -3.01 -12.33 0.55
CA PHE A 234 -2.34 -11.39 1.45
C PHE A 234 -2.74 -9.97 1.08
N VAL A 235 -3.74 -9.43 1.80
CA VAL A 235 -4.24 -8.08 1.56
C VAL A 235 -3.39 -7.05 2.31
N LEU A 236 -2.91 -6.04 1.59
CA LEU A 236 -2.19 -4.91 2.14
C LEU A 236 -3.17 -3.78 2.48
N PRO A 237 -2.95 -3.02 3.56
CA PRO A 237 -3.88 -1.99 3.99
C PRO A 237 -3.78 -0.75 3.11
N ASN A 238 -4.87 -0.38 2.42
CA ASN A 238 -5.01 0.86 1.69
C ASN A 238 -6.34 1.58 2.05
N PRO A 239 -6.29 2.60 2.93
CA PRO A 239 -7.46 3.41 3.26
C PRO A 239 -7.66 4.62 2.34
N MET A 240 -6.79 4.84 1.34
CA MET A 240 -6.83 6.05 0.53
C MET A 240 -7.85 5.96 -0.60
N TYR A 241 -7.96 4.79 -1.22
CA TYR A 241 -8.90 4.51 -2.32
C TYR A 241 -9.07 3.01 -2.53
N GLY A 242 -10.09 2.61 -3.27
CA GLY A 242 -10.30 1.21 -3.60
C GLY A 242 -11.75 0.88 -3.98
N SER A 243 -12.00 -0.36 -4.36
CA SER A 243 -13.36 -0.81 -4.69
C SER A 243 -14.33 -0.74 -3.50
N TRP A 244 -13.82 -0.61 -2.28
CA TRP A 244 -14.60 -0.43 -1.07
C TRP A 244 -15.36 0.91 -1.03
N GLU A 245 -14.91 1.94 -1.75
CA GLU A 245 -15.59 3.23 -1.86
C GLU A 245 -16.95 3.11 -2.57
N GLN A 246 -17.10 2.13 -3.47
CA GLN A 246 -18.35 1.85 -4.20
C GLN A 246 -19.32 1.01 -3.37
N ALA A 247 -18.97 0.69 -2.14
CA ALA A 247 -19.80 -0.04 -1.24
C ALA A 247 -21.08 0.72 -0.92
N ARG A 248 -22.22 -0.01 -0.87
CA ARG A 248 -23.53 0.55 -0.54
C ARG A 248 -23.40 1.56 0.62
N ARG A 249 -23.98 2.75 0.42
CA ARG A 249 -24.31 3.62 1.55
C ARG A 249 -25.15 2.78 2.49
N SER A 250 -24.74 2.66 3.73
CA SER A 250 -25.43 1.84 4.73
C SER A 250 -26.85 2.36 4.93
N VAL A 251 -27.76 1.46 5.32
CA VAL A 251 -29.20 1.65 5.58
C VAL A 251 -29.57 2.85 6.50
N HIS A 252 -28.60 3.55 7.05
CA HIS A 252 -28.82 4.78 7.84
C HIS A 252 -29.30 5.98 7.03
N ASP A 253 -29.12 6.00 5.71
CA ASP A 253 -29.60 7.11 4.86
C ASP A 253 -31.06 6.92 4.39
N GLU A 254 -31.67 5.76 4.56
CA GLU A 254 -33.05 5.50 4.15
C GLU A 254 -34.10 5.98 5.16
N ASN A 255 -33.70 6.40 6.37
CA ASN A 255 -34.62 6.85 7.42
C ASN A 255 -34.72 8.37 7.58
N SER A 256 -34.12 9.15 6.70
CA SER A 256 -34.32 10.60 6.59
C SER A 256 -35.38 10.90 5.53
N GLY A 257 -36.57 10.38 5.72
CA GLY A 257 -37.77 10.82 5.00
C GLY A 257 -38.14 12.25 5.41
N PRO A 258 -38.72 13.06 4.49
CA PRO A 258 -39.06 14.43 4.81
C PRO A 258 -40.17 14.47 5.87
N SER A 259 -39.90 15.17 6.95
CA SER A 259 -40.90 15.61 7.94
C SER A 259 -41.69 16.82 7.43
#